data_9ec8acfa29d7d48b519005c0aa87e804
#
_entry.id   9ec8acfa29d7d48b519005c0aa87e804
#
_cell.length_a   1.000
_cell.length_b   1.000
_cell.length_c   1.000
_cell.angle_alpha   90.00
_cell.angle_beta   90.00
_cell.angle_gamma   90.00
#
_symmetry.space_group_name_H-M   'P 1'
#
loop_
_entity.id
_entity.type
_entity.pdbx_description
1 polymer ?
#
loop_
_entity_poly.entity_id
_entity_poly.type
_entity_poly.pdbx_seq_one_letter_code
_entity_poly.pdbx_strand_id
1 'polypeptide(L)'
;MTSSSRRVRAVAVQPRWHATDFVTADAFRHWMRAQLEEARPHLAPDRPNLVVLTELNGLPLVLRGGGWALRLRTFERVALALFVARLPRTLPVLLRERVSPIRALQLAGIDANTALYLRTCRDLAREYGVYLCCGSAPMPRYSRRGDHLTRAPGILTNQTVLLDPQGDLIGVTDKIHLTPDEQGGGVDLTPGDPRELRVFPTPAGDLGVAISLDAFRPDVIGSLEAQGCTVLLQPDANGSPWTAREGLPPDPANLRDQPVAWLESSWQVTSTTRIRYAVNPMVVGNLLDLTFDGQSGITGPHEEAPLPRSYVMT
;
A
#
# COMPACT_ATOMS: atom_id res chain seq x y z
N MET A 1 -4.53 26.24 -27.49
CA MET A 1 -5.28 26.14 -26.22
C MET A 1 -4.27 25.88 -25.12
N THR A 2 -3.97 26.89 -24.32
CA THR A 2 -3.06 26.76 -23.18
C THR A 2 -3.71 25.83 -22.17
N SER A 3 -3.11 24.65 -21.97
CA SER A 3 -3.49 23.74 -20.89
C SER A 3 -3.37 24.52 -19.58
N SER A 4 -4.50 24.91 -19.00
CA SER A 4 -4.53 25.41 -17.62
C SER A 4 -3.91 24.31 -16.76
N SER A 5 -2.71 24.56 -16.22
CA SER A 5 -2.05 23.61 -15.32
C SER A 5 -2.98 23.39 -14.12
N ARG A 6 -3.64 22.24 -14.07
CA ARG A 6 -4.47 21.87 -12.93
C ARG A 6 -3.56 21.73 -11.71
N ARG A 7 -3.71 22.64 -10.76
CA ARG A 7 -3.00 22.55 -9.49
C ARG A 7 -3.70 21.51 -8.59
N VAL A 8 -2.92 20.62 -8.01
CA VAL A 8 -3.38 19.57 -7.09
C VAL A 8 -2.60 19.69 -5.79
N ARG A 9 -3.24 19.44 -4.67
CA ARG A 9 -2.57 19.25 -3.41
C ARG A 9 -2.35 17.74 -3.19
N ALA A 10 -1.10 17.30 -3.24
CA ALA A 10 -0.73 15.92 -2.89
C ALA A 10 -0.22 15.85 -1.45
N VAL A 11 -0.58 14.80 -0.73
CA VAL A 11 -0.14 14.50 0.64
C VAL A 11 0.29 13.04 0.70
N ALA A 12 1.56 12.80 1.00
CA ALA A 12 2.10 11.49 1.35
C ALA A 12 2.01 11.32 2.87
N VAL A 13 1.25 10.33 3.34
CA VAL A 13 1.06 10.11 4.78
C VAL A 13 2.04 9.06 5.28
N GLN A 14 2.80 9.39 6.32
CA GLN A 14 3.78 8.49 6.96
C GLN A 14 3.27 8.01 8.32
N PRO A 15 2.44 6.96 8.37
CA PRO A 15 1.90 6.46 9.62
C PRO A 15 2.93 5.63 10.39
N ARG A 16 2.73 5.56 11.70
CA ARG A 16 3.43 4.61 12.57
C ARG A 16 2.55 3.40 12.84
N TRP A 17 3.08 2.20 12.67
CA TRP A 17 2.41 0.97 13.04
C TRP A 17 2.67 0.58 14.49
N HIS A 18 1.57 0.17 15.17
CA HIS A 18 1.61 -0.58 16.41
C HIS A 18 0.63 -1.75 16.29
N ALA A 19 1.04 -2.95 16.66
CA ALA A 19 0.21 -4.14 16.49
C ALA A 19 -1.16 -4.03 17.21
N THR A 20 -1.25 -3.22 18.28
CA THR A 20 -2.48 -2.94 19.01
C THR A 20 -3.54 -2.21 18.19
N ASP A 21 -3.15 -1.45 17.16
CA ASP A 21 -4.06 -0.67 16.32
C ASP A 21 -4.94 -1.56 15.43
N PHE A 22 -4.58 -2.83 15.30
CA PHE A 22 -5.24 -3.78 14.39
C PHE A 22 -6.02 -4.89 15.09
N VAL A 23 -6.03 -4.92 16.42
CA VAL A 23 -6.67 -6.02 17.17
C VAL A 23 -8.19 -5.89 17.27
N THR A 24 -8.75 -4.71 17.03
CA THR A 24 -10.19 -4.48 16.95
C THR A 24 -10.55 -3.63 15.74
N ALA A 25 -11.83 -3.68 15.34
CA ALA A 25 -12.33 -2.84 14.26
C ALA A 25 -12.25 -1.35 14.61
N ASP A 26 -12.50 -1.00 15.85
CA ASP A 26 -12.51 0.40 16.30
C ASP A 26 -11.10 0.97 16.41
N ALA A 27 -10.14 0.19 16.93
CA ALA A 27 -8.74 0.58 16.93
C ALA A 27 -8.23 0.85 15.50
N PHE A 28 -8.55 -0.04 14.56
CA PHE A 28 -8.20 0.16 13.16
C PHE A 28 -8.81 1.42 12.55
N ARG A 29 -10.13 1.66 12.78
CA ARG A 29 -10.79 2.89 12.29
C ARG A 29 -10.16 4.14 12.89
N HIS A 30 -9.85 4.10 14.20
CA HIS A 30 -9.20 5.21 14.88
C HIS A 30 -7.82 5.50 14.28
N TRP A 31 -7.01 4.47 14.11
CA TRP A 31 -5.69 4.58 13.50
C TRP A 31 -5.74 5.12 12.06
N MET A 32 -6.65 4.62 11.23
CA MET A 32 -6.85 5.14 9.86
C MET A 32 -7.31 6.60 9.86
N ARG A 33 -8.22 6.98 10.78
CA ARG A 33 -8.69 8.36 10.92
C ARG A 33 -7.57 9.30 11.34
N ALA A 34 -6.72 8.89 12.28
CA ALA A 34 -5.61 9.72 12.76
C ALA A 34 -4.69 10.14 11.59
N GLN A 35 -4.46 9.27 10.61
CA GLN A 35 -3.67 9.59 9.41
C GLN A 35 -4.30 10.74 8.60
N LEU A 36 -5.62 10.76 8.44
CA LEU A 36 -6.31 11.82 7.71
C LEU A 36 -6.42 13.11 8.55
N GLU A 37 -6.49 13.00 9.87
CA GLU A 37 -6.42 14.17 10.78
C GLU A 37 -5.06 14.87 10.69
N GLU A 38 -3.98 14.11 10.61
CA GLU A 38 -2.64 14.66 10.37
C GLU A 38 -2.52 15.31 8.99
N ALA A 39 -3.16 14.75 7.97
CA ALA A 39 -3.20 15.33 6.63
C ALA A 39 -4.08 16.59 6.54
N ARG A 40 -5.11 16.74 7.38
CA ARG A 40 -6.12 17.81 7.32
C ARG A 40 -5.55 19.24 7.23
N PRO A 41 -4.56 19.65 8.03
CA PRO A 41 -4.00 21.00 7.95
C PRO A 41 -3.33 21.32 6.61
N HIS A 42 -2.99 20.29 5.86
CA HIS A 42 -2.29 20.40 4.57
C HIS A 42 -3.24 20.37 3.37
N LEU A 43 -4.53 20.10 3.58
CA LEU A 43 -5.52 20.09 2.50
C LEU A 43 -5.80 21.50 1.99
N ALA A 44 -6.00 21.64 0.70
CA ALA A 44 -6.30 22.90 0.03
C ALA A 44 -7.82 23.04 -0.15
N PRO A 45 -8.43 24.19 0.16
CA PRO A 45 -9.86 24.41 -0.02
C PRO A 45 -10.29 24.67 -1.47
N ASP A 46 -9.34 25.03 -2.34
CA ASP A 46 -9.58 25.62 -3.68
C ASP A 46 -9.19 24.68 -4.84
N ARG A 47 -8.75 23.47 -4.53
CA ARG A 47 -8.25 22.52 -5.56
C ARG A 47 -8.43 21.08 -5.12
N PRO A 48 -8.33 20.09 -6.05
CA PRO A 48 -8.35 18.69 -5.69
C PRO A 48 -7.24 18.34 -4.68
N ASN A 49 -7.60 17.58 -3.68
CA ASN A 49 -6.68 17.00 -2.71
C ASN A 49 -6.50 15.51 -3.01
N LEU A 50 -5.26 15.06 -3.11
CA LEU A 50 -4.87 13.67 -3.32
C LEU A 50 -4.07 13.20 -2.10
N VAL A 51 -4.65 12.29 -1.33
CA VAL A 51 -4.00 11.69 -0.16
C VAL A 51 -3.58 10.27 -0.51
N VAL A 52 -2.32 9.94 -0.23
CA VAL A 52 -1.75 8.61 -0.52
C VAL A 52 -1.31 7.97 0.79
N LEU A 53 -1.87 6.80 1.09
CA LEU A 53 -1.53 5.97 2.25
C LEU A 53 -0.53 4.89 1.85
N THR A 54 0.08 4.25 2.86
CA THR A 54 1.18 3.31 2.68
C THR A 54 0.74 1.90 2.26
N GLU A 55 1.67 1.12 1.77
CA GLU A 55 1.48 -0.29 1.43
C GLU A 55 1.06 -1.12 2.66
N LEU A 56 0.33 -2.20 2.42
CA LEU A 56 -0.05 -3.22 3.41
C LEU A 56 -0.80 -2.70 4.66
N ASN A 57 -1.42 -1.53 4.59
CA ASN A 57 -2.24 -0.97 5.68
C ASN A 57 -3.32 -1.93 6.19
N GLY A 58 -3.82 -2.82 5.35
CA GLY A 58 -4.82 -3.81 5.72
C GLY A 58 -4.26 -5.17 6.13
N LEU A 59 -2.97 -5.45 5.92
CA LEU A 59 -2.36 -6.74 6.28
C LEU A 59 -2.49 -7.06 7.78
N PRO A 60 -2.20 -6.11 8.70
CA PRO A 60 -2.27 -6.41 10.13
C PRO A 60 -3.68 -6.68 10.65
N LEU A 61 -4.74 -6.50 9.84
CA LEU A 61 -6.11 -6.89 10.21
C LEU A 61 -6.26 -8.42 10.43
N VAL A 62 -5.28 -9.22 10.01
CA VAL A 62 -5.18 -10.63 10.41
C VAL A 62 -5.12 -10.80 11.94
N LEU A 63 -4.62 -9.78 12.68
CA LEU A 63 -4.54 -9.75 14.14
C LEU A 63 -5.90 -9.50 14.81
N ARG A 64 -6.93 -9.10 14.09
CA ARG A 64 -8.23 -8.72 14.65
C ARG A 64 -8.85 -9.87 15.47
N GLY A 65 -9.21 -9.56 16.74
CA GLY A 65 -9.67 -10.54 17.72
C GLY A 65 -8.57 -11.40 18.32
N GLY A 66 -7.30 -11.11 18.01
CA GLY A 66 -6.12 -11.85 18.46
C GLY A 66 -5.18 -11.09 19.41
N GLY A 67 -5.66 -10.01 20.06
CA GLY A 67 -4.83 -9.19 20.95
C GLY A 67 -4.10 -9.98 22.04
N TRP A 68 -4.68 -11.08 22.52
CA TRP A 68 -4.04 -12.00 23.49
C TRP A 68 -2.74 -12.61 22.97
N ALA A 69 -2.61 -12.81 21.64
CA ALA A 69 -1.45 -13.43 21.02
C ALA A 69 -0.25 -12.49 20.93
N LEU A 70 -0.44 -11.16 21.03
CA LEU A 70 0.65 -10.18 20.92
C LEU A 70 1.76 -10.37 21.96
N ARG A 71 1.46 -11.02 23.09
CA ARG A 71 2.45 -11.40 24.11
C ARG A 71 3.55 -12.35 23.59
N LEU A 72 3.32 -13.00 22.44
CA LEU A 72 4.29 -13.91 21.80
C LEU A 72 5.40 -13.13 21.05
N ARG A 73 5.22 -11.85 20.83
CA ARG A 73 6.20 -10.86 20.38
C ARG A 73 6.75 -11.02 18.95
N THR A 74 6.68 -12.20 18.32
CA THR A 74 7.16 -12.41 16.97
C THR A 74 5.99 -12.69 16.02
N PHE A 75 6.08 -12.18 14.79
CA PHE A 75 5.05 -12.35 13.78
C PHE A 75 4.73 -13.83 13.54
N GLU A 76 5.75 -14.66 13.40
CA GLU A 76 5.60 -16.10 13.16
C GLU A 76 4.82 -16.79 14.29
N ARG A 77 5.21 -16.56 15.56
CA ARG A 77 4.54 -17.17 16.71
C ARG A 77 3.10 -16.69 16.86
N VAL A 78 2.86 -15.42 16.62
CA VAL A 78 1.50 -14.85 16.65
C VAL A 78 0.66 -15.48 15.54
N ALA A 79 1.17 -15.55 14.31
CA ALA A 79 0.48 -16.17 13.19
C ALA A 79 0.13 -17.64 13.45
N LEU A 80 1.09 -18.42 13.96
CA LEU A 80 0.86 -19.81 14.34
C LEU A 80 -0.20 -19.96 15.44
N ALA A 81 -0.12 -19.15 16.50
CA ALA A 81 -1.09 -19.16 17.58
C ALA A 81 -2.51 -18.82 17.10
N LEU A 82 -2.63 -17.81 16.21
CA LEU A 82 -3.90 -17.43 15.61
C LEU A 82 -4.43 -18.49 14.65
N PHE A 83 -3.55 -19.15 13.88
CA PHE A 83 -3.93 -20.26 13.01
C PHE A 83 -4.55 -21.40 13.82
N VAL A 84 -3.87 -21.82 14.91
CA VAL A 84 -4.34 -22.89 15.79
C VAL A 84 -5.64 -22.48 16.51
N ALA A 85 -5.71 -21.27 17.07
CA ALA A 85 -6.91 -20.79 17.75
C ALA A 85 -8.13 -20.66 16.81
N ARG A 86 -7.91 -20.48 15.52
CA ARG A 86 -8.95 -20.37 14.49
C ARG A 86 -9.06 -21.63 13.64
N LEU A 87 -8.52 -22.76 14.10
CA LEU A 87 -8.47 -24.02 13.34
C LEU A 87 -9.80 -24.43 12.70
N PRO A 88 -10.98 -24.30 13.36
CA PRO A 88 -12.25 -24.62 12.73
C PRO A 88 -12.57 -23.82 11.46
N ARG A 89 -11.96 -22.62 11.31
CA ARG A 89 -12.13 -21.74 10.14
C ARG A 89 -10.97 -21.85 9.15
N THR A 90 -9.74 -22.03 9.65
CA THR A 90 -8.52 -22.04 8.82
C THR A 90 -8.29 -23.39 8.16
N LEU A 91 -8.57 -24.50 8.85
CA LEU A 91 -8.35 -25.85 8.31
C LEU A 91 -9.20 -26.18 7.08
N PRO A 92 -10.51 -25.85 7.04
CA PRO A 92 -11.30 -26.03 5.82
C PRO A 92 -10.78 -25.23 4.62
N VAL A 93 -10.30 -24.00 4.85
CA VAL A 93 -9.68 -23.15 3.79
C VAL A 93 -8.39 -23.80 3.30
N LEU A 94 -7.49 -24.15 4.21
CA LEU A 94 -6.22 -24.80 3.90
C LEU A 94 -6.41 -26.04 3.02
N LEU A 95 -7.32 -26.93 3.40
CA LEU A 95 -7.56 -28.20 2.71
C LEU A 95 -8.30 -28.02 1.38
N ARG A 96 -9.35 -27.18 1.37
CA ARG A 96 -10.19 -26.98 0.17
C ARG A 96 -9.47 -26.15 -0.89
N GLU A 97 -8.77 -25.11 -0.47
CA GLU A 97 -8.12 -24.19 -1.39
C GLU A 97 -6.65 -24.54 -1.66
N ARG A 98 -6.10 -25.53 -0.93
CA ARG A 98 -4.73 -26.07 -1.07
C ARG A 98 -3.66 -24.97 -0.97
N VAL A 99 -3.80 -24.11 0.02
CA VAL A 99 -2.92 -22.97 0.28
C VAL A 99 -2.04 -23.21 1.52
N SER A 100 -1.06 -22.33 1.73
CA SER A 100 -0.23 -22.39 2.94
C SER A 100 -1.03 -22.07 4.22
N PRO A 101 -0.53 -22.43 5.41
CA PRO A 101 -1.17 -22.05 6.68
C PRO A 101 -1.34 -20.55 6.87
N ILE A 102 -0.37 -19.72 6.45
CA ILE A 102 -0.45 -18.28 6.57
C ILE A 102 -1.51 -17.68 5.62
N ARG A 103 -1.59 -18.17 4.38
CA ARG A 103 -2.65 -17.79 3.45
C ARG A 103 -4.02 -18.23 3.92
N ALA A 104 -4.14 -19.45 4.46
CA ALA A 104 -5.40 -19.95 5.04
C ALA A 104 -5.86 -19.09 6.23
N LEU A 105 -4.93 -18.65 7.09
CA LEU A 105 -5.23 -17.74 8.20
C LEU A 105 -5.80 -16.40 7.70
N GLN A 106 -5.20 -15.82 6.67
CA GLN A 106 -5.69 -14.59 6.07
C GLN A 106 -7.07 -14.79 5.42
N LEU A 107 -7.20 -15.79 4.55
CA LEU A 107 -8.42 -16.09 3.82
C LEU A 107 -9.62 -16.44 4.73
N ALA A 108 -9.38 -17.06 5.86
CA ALA A 108 -10.44 -17.40 6.82
C ALA A 108 -11.18 -16.18 7.42
N GLY A 109 -10.57 -15.00 7.39
CA GLY A 109 -11.17 -13.75 7.86
C GLY A 109 -11.31 -12.67 6.79
N ILE A 110 -10.97 -12.99 5.54
CA ILE A 110 -10.70 -11.99 4.52
C ILE A 110 -11.92 -11.12 4.17
N ASP A 111 -13.10 -11.70 4.02
CA ASP A 111 -14.29 -10.95 3.61
C ASP A 111 -14.66 -9.86 4.64
N ALA A 112 -14.58 -10.21 5.93
CA ALA A 112 -14.86 -9.27 7.01
C ALA A 112 -13.74 -8.21 7.17
N ASN A 113 -12.49 -8.54 6.89
CA ASN A 113 -11.36 -7.61 6.92
C ASN A 113 -11.41 -6.66 5.72
N THR A 114 -11.65 -7.19 4.52
CA THR A 114 -11.86 -6.40 3.30
C THR A 114 -13.03 -5.42 3.46
N ALA A 115 -14.16 -5.90 3.97
CA ALA A 115 -15.32 -5.05 4.20
C ALA A 115 -15.07 -3.95 5.24
N LEU A 116 -14.31 -4.23 6.29
CA LEU A 116 -13.89 -3.22 7.27
C LEU A 116 -12.97 -2.19 6.62
N TYR A 117 -11.93 -2.65 5.93
CA TYR A 117 -10.95 -1.81 5.26
C TYR A 117 -11.59 -0.86 4.26
N LEU A 118 -12.37 -1.41 3.31
CA LEU A 118 -13.01 -0.62 2.26
C LEU A 118 -14.04 0.38 2.81
N ARG A 119 -14.86 -0.03 3.79
CA ARG A 119 -15.79 0.92 4.45
C ARG A 119 -15.04 2.06 5.12
N THR A 120 -13.99 1.75 5.86
CA THR A 120 -13.18 2.78 6.54
C THR A 120 -12.58 3.76 5.53
N CYS A 121 -11.98 3.26 4.45
CA CYS A 121 -11.42 4.13 3.40
C CYS A 121 -12.50 5.00 2.72
N ARG A 122 -13.66 4.43 2.40
CA ARG A 122 -14.78 5.17 1.78
C ARG A 122 -15.31 6.27 2.69
N ASP A 123 -15.48 5.98 3.97
CA ASP A 123 -15.96 6.95 4.95
C ASP A 123 -14.97 8.10 5.09
N LEU A 124 -13.66 7.80 5.12
CA LEU A 124 -12.60 8.81 5.20
C LEU A 124 -12.50 9.66 3.93
N ALA A 125 -12.56 9.05 2.73
CA ALA A 125 -12.55 9.81 1.47
C ALA A 125 -13.69 10.83 1.43
N ARG A 126 -14.90 10.45 1.86
CA ARG A 126 -16.08 11.33 1.95
C ARG A 126 -15.92 12.42 3.00
N GLU A 127 -15.51 12.04 4.20
CA GLU A 127 -15.40 12.95 5.33
C GLU A 127 -14.40 14.08 5.08
N TYR A 128 -13.28 13.75 4.43
CA TYR A 128 -12.22 14.72 4.14
C TYR A 128 -12.32 15.33 2.74
N GLY A 129 -13.23 14.85 1.89
CA GLY A 129 -13.42 15.35 0.53
C GLY A 129 -12.19 15.18 -0.36
N VAL A 130 -11.50 14.04 -0.28
CA VAL A 130 -10.21 13.82 -0.94
C VAL A 130 -10.25 12.66 -1.94
N TYR A 131 -9.46 12.74 -2.99
CA TYR A 131 -9.03 11.56 -3.73
C TYR A 131 -8.12 10.76 -2.82
N LEU A 132 -8.48 9.49 -2.56
CA LEU A 132 -7.76 8.65 -1.62
C LEU A 132 -7.18 7.42 -2.32
N CYS A 133 -5.84 7.36 -2.38
CA CYS A 133 -5.15 6.10 -2.55
C CYS A 133 -5.09 5.43 -1.18
N CYS A 134 -5.86 4.37 -1.00
CA CYS A 134 -6.06 3.73 0.31
C CYS A 134 -4.80 3.02 0.86
N GLY A 135 -3.65 3.17 0.19
CA GLY A 135 -2.52 2.29 0.41
C GLY A 135 -2.82 0.91 -0.17
N SER A 136 -2.43 -0.17 0.50
CA SER A 136 -2.82 -1.48 0.03
C SER A 136 -3.20 -2.45 1.15
N ALA A 137 -3.82 -3.55 0.75
CA ALA A 137 -4.21 -4.63 1.66
C ALA A 137 -4.23 -5.98 0.93
N PRO A 138 -4.05 -7.09 1.65
CA PRO A 138 -4.40 -8.40 1.12
C PRO A 138 -5.88 -8.44 0.79
N MET A 139 -6.22 -8.68 -0.47
CA MET A 139 -7.60 -8.74 -0.94
C MET A 139 -7.86 -10.00 -1.77
N PRO A 140 -9.04 -10.62 -1.62
CA PRO A 140 -9.43 -11.75 -2.45
C PRO A 140 -9.89 -11.26 -3.83
N ARG A 141 -9.70 -12.06 -4.85
CA ARG A 141 -10.36 -11.83 -6.12
C ARG A 141 -11.78 -12.38 -6.12
N TYR A 142 -12.67 -11.62 -6.74
CA TYR A 142 -14.04 -12.05 -7.02
C TYR A 142 -14.26 -12.17 -8.52
N SER A 143 -14.93 -13.23 -8.92
CA SER A 143 -15.44 -13.40 -10.28
C SER A 143 -16.95 -13.36 -10.28
N ARG A 144 -17.54 -12.77 -11.30
CA ARG A 144 -18.98 -12.76 -11.50
C ARG A 144 -19.41 -14.09 -12.13
N ARG A 145 -20.37 -14.79 -11.50
CA ARG A 145 -21.05 -15.96 -12.05
C ARG A 145 -22.55 -15.68 -12.06
N GLY A 146 -23.09 -15.35 -13.23
CA GLY A 146 -24.46 -14.86 -13.34
C GLY A 146 -24.63 -13.58 -12.52
N ASP A 147 -25.58 -13.57 -11.59
CA ASP A 147 -25.86 -12.41 -10.71
C ASP A 147 -25.10 -12.44 -9.38
N HIS A 148 -24.23 -13.42 -9.17
CA HIS A 148 -23.48 -13.58 -7.93
C HIS A 148 -22.00 -13.32 -8.12
N LEU A 149 -21.39 -12.67 -7.10
CA LEU A 149 -19.93 -12.59 -6.95
C LEU A 149 -19.44 -13.82 -6.17
N THR A 150 -18.51 -14.54 -6.75
CA THR A 150 -17.89 -15.71 -6.12
C THR A 150 -16.42 -15.44 -5.93
N ARG A 151 -15.93 -15.65 -4.72
CA ARG A 151 -14.49 -15.51 -4.41
C ARG A 151 -13.71 -16.59 -5.17
N ALA A 152 -12.64 -16.17 -5.84
CA ALA A 152 -11.71 -17.08 -6.49
C ALA A 152 -10.93 -17.85 -5.41
N PRO A 153 -10.96 -19.21 -5.43
CA PRO A 153 -10.28 -19.99 -4.40
C PRO A 153 -8.77 -19.74 -4.40
N GLY A 154 -8.19 -19.61 -3.22
CA GLY A 154 -6.74 -19.51 -3.02
C GLY A 154 -6.07 -18.22 -3.50
N ILE A 155 -6.81 -17.32 -4.15
CA ILE A 155 -6.26 -16.07 -4.66
C ILE A 155 -6.33 -14.99 -3.59
N LEU A 156 -5.18 -14.38 -3.32
CA LEU A 156 -5.02 -13.27 -2.37
C LEU A 156 -3.93 -12.34 -2.90
N THR A 157 -4.32 -11.16 -3.36
CA THR A 157 -3.39 -10.18 -3.95
C THR A 157 -3.09 -9.04 -2.99
N ASN A 158 -1.94 -8.39 -3.12
CA ASN A 158 -1.68 -7.10 -2.50
C ASN A 158 -2.31 -6.02 -3.39
N GLN A 159 -3.45 -5.48 -2.97
CA GLN A 159 -4.27 -4.61 -3.81
C GLN A 159 -4.42 -3.20 -3.23
N THR A 160 -4.22 -2.22 -4.07
CA THR A 160 -4.56 -0.81 -3.83
C THR A 160 -5.94 -0.49 -4.38
N VAL A 161 -6.67 0.36 -3.67
CA VAL A 161 -7.97 0.90 -4.08
C VAL A 161 -7.85 2.42 -4.18
N LEU A 162 -8.34 2.99 -5.28
CA LEU A 162 -8.48 4.43 -5.49
C LEU A 162 -9.93 4.84 -5.34
N LEU A 163 -10.17 5.87 -4.53
CA LEU A 163 -11.50 6.43 -4.26
C LEU A 163 -11.53 7.91 -4.63
N ASP A 164 -12.69 8.37 -5.09
CA ASP A 164 -12.97 9.79 -5.29
C ASP A 164 -13.44 10.47 -3.98
N PRO A 165 -13.62 11.81 -3.97
CA PRO A 165 -14.09 12.54 -2.79
C PRO A 165 -15.51 12.17 -2.33
N GLN A 166 -16.29 11.47 -3.14
CA GLN A 166 -17.59 10.90 -2.79
C GLN A 166 -17.46 9.51 -2.16
N GLY A 167 -16.23 8.98 -2.09
CA GLY A 167 -15.94 7.63 -1.63
C GLY A 167 -16.34 6.56 -2.66
N ASP A 168 -16.54 6.95 -3.91
CA ASP A 168 -16.84 6.00 -4.97
C ASP A 168 -15.56 5.44 -5.58
N LEU A 169 -15.65 4.20 -6.06
CA LEU A 169 -14.50 3.48 -6.61
C LEU A 169 -14.08 4.08 -7.95
N ILE A 170 -12.85 4.58 -8.04
CA ILE A 170 -12.19 4.94 -9.30
C ILE A 170 -11.59 3.70 -9.95
N GLY A 171 -10.84 2.90 -9.19
CA GLY A 171 -10.20 1.71 -9.68
C GLY A 171 -9.40 0.96 -8.64
N VAL A 172 -8.82 -0.15 -9.08
CA VAL A 172 -7.96 -1.02 -8.27
C VAL A 172 -6.69 -1.37 -9.03
N THR A 173 -5.61 -1.63 -8.29
CA THR A 173 -4.34 -2.10 -8.85
C THR A 173 -3.78 -3.17 -7.94
N ASP A 174 -3.46 -4.34 -8.49
CA ASP A 174 -2.75 -5.42 -7.80
C ASP A 174 -1.23 -5.23 -7.96
N LYS A 175 -0.47 -5.51 -6.91
CA LYS A 175 0.99 -5.59 -6.98
C LYS A 175 1.42 -6.71 -7.90
N ILE A 176 2.25 -6.40 -8.89
CA ILE A 176 2.68 -7.33 -9.93
C ILE A 176 3.93 -8.09 -9.49
N HIS A 177 4.94 -7.38 -8.98
CA HIS A 177 6.21 -7.96 -8.55
C HIS A 177 6.26 -8.07 -7.03
N LEU A 178 6.12 -9.29 -6.53
CA LEU A 178 6.17 -9.56 -5.10
C LEU A 178 7.61 -9.63 -4.59
N THR A 179 7.86 -9.05 -3.43
CA THR A 179 9.12 -9.24 -2.70
C THR A 179 9.23 -10.67 -2.15
N PRO A 180 10.43 -11.16 -1.77
CA PRO A 180 10.57 -12.48 -1.14
C PRO A 180 9.65 -12.67 0.08
N ASP A 181 9.47 -11.62 0.90
CA ASP A 181 8.62 -11.67 2.10
C ASP A 181 7.12 -11.76 1.77
N GLU A 182 6.72 -11.39 0.56
CA GLU A 182 5.34 -11.50 0.09
C GLU A 182 5.04 -12.84 -0.60
N GLN A 183 6.06 -13.63 -0.90
CA GLN A 183 5.94 -14.94 -1.55
C GLN A 183 5.75 -16.08 -0.54
N GLY A 184 5.76 -17.33 -1.04
CA GLY A 184 5.68 -18.51 -0.21
C GLY A 184 6.83 -18.57 0.81
N GLY A 185 6.49 -18.76 2.09
CA GLY A 185 7.41 -18.63 3.22
C GLY A 185 7.27 -17.34 4.01
N GLY A 186 6.74 -16.27 3.39
CA GLY A 186 6.36 -15.01 4.03
C GLY A 186 4.84 -14.89 4.19
N VAL A 187 4.27 -13.76 3.76
CA VAL A 187 2.81 -13.51 3.81
C VAL A 187 2.02 -14.29 2.75
N ASP A 188 2.69 -14.87 1.78
CA ASP A 188 2.15 -15.78 0.74
C ASP A 188 0.99 -15.15 -0.06
N LEU A 189 1.32 -14.12 -0.85
CA LEU A 189 0.40 -13.42 -1.73
C LEU A 189 0.48 -13.94 -3.18
N THR A 190 -0.51 -13.60 -3.98
CA THR A 190 -0.58 -13.90 -5.41
C THR A 190 -0.17 -12.66 -6.20
N PRO A 191 0.74 -12.74 -7.17
CA PRO A 191 1.07 -11.61 -8.02
C PRO A 191 -0.12 -11.15 -8.87
N GLY A 192 -0.18 -9.86 -9.14
CA GLY A 192 -1.13 -9.26 -10.08
C GLY A 192 -0.85 -9.64 -11.53
N ASP A 193 -1.82 -9.42 -12.40
CA ASP A 193 -1.65 -9.60 -13.85
C ASP A 193 -1.21 -8.26 -14.47
N PRO A 194 -0.03 -8.18 -15.11
CA PRO A 194 0.43 -6.95 -15.77
C PRO A 194 -0.55 -6.40 -16.81
N ARG A 195 -1.39 -7.27 -17.41
CA ARG A 195 -2.40 -6.88 -18.40
C ARG A 195 -3.58 -6.13 -17.78
N GLU A 196 -3.74 -6.18 -16.46
CA GLU A 196 -4.77 -5.47 -15.72
C GLU A 196 -4.30 -4.09 -15.19
N LEU A 197 -3.02 -3.76 -15.39
CA LEU A 197 -2.47 -2.46 -14.99
C LEU A 197 -3.12 -1.33 -15.80
N ARG A 198 -3.62 -0.30 -15.10
CA ARG A 198 -4.34 0.83 -15.69
C ARG A 198 -3.90 2.17 -15.12
N VAL A 199 -4.05 3.19 -15.95
CA VAL A 199 -4.02 4.59 -15.54
C VAL A 199 -5.47 5.08 -15.38
N PHE A 200 -5.73 5.85 -14.35
CA PHE A 200 -7.06 6.33 -13.97
C PHE A 200 -7.13 7.85 -14.15
N PRO A 201 -7.81 8.35 -15.19
CA PRO A 201 -8.01 9.77 -15.40
C PRO A 201 -8.89 10.37 -14.29
N THR A 202 -8.41 11.41 -13.62
CA THR A 202 -9.12 12.12 -12.55
C THR A 202 -8.87 13.62 -12.61
N PRO A 203 -9.66 14.44 -11.93
CA PRO A 203 -9.33 15.86 -11.70
C PRO A 203 -7.99 16.06 -10.96
N ALA A 204 -7.51 15.07 -10.22
CA ALA A 204 -6.22 15.12 -9.54
C ALA A 204 -5.04 14.69 -10.43
N GLY A 205 -5.28 14.33 -11.68
CA GLY A 205 -4.29 13.87 -12.66
C GLY A 205 -4.63 12.51 -13.24
N ASP A 206 -3.84 12.05 -14.19
CA ASP A 206 -3.89 10.69 -14.71
C ASP A 206 -3.05 9.81 -13.79
N LEU A 207 -3.74 9.14 -12.85
CA LEU A 207 -3.12 8.45 -11.73
C LEU A 207 -2.71 7.04 -12.13
N GLY A 208 -1.43 6.71 -11.97
CA GLY A 208 -0.91 5.34 -12.05
C GLY A 208 -0.48 4.85 -10.67
N VAL A 209 -0.66 3.57 -10.37
CA VAL A 209 -0.20 2.98 -9.11
C VAL A 209 0.89 1.95 -9.40
N ALA A 210 2.03 2.09 -8.73
CA ALA A 210 3.09 1.10 -8.66
C ALA A 210 3.38 0.80 -7.18
N ILE A 211 2.97 -0.38 -6.71
CA ILE A 211 3.07 -0.72 -5.29
C ILE A 211 4.50 -1.16 -4.99
N SER A 212 5.24 -0.37 -4.21
CA SER A 212 6.57 -0.68 -3.68
C SER A 212 7.54 -1.14 -4.78
N LEU A 213 7.92 -2.43 -4.81
CA LEU A 213 8.86 -3.01 -5.79
C LEU A 213 8.45 -2.74 -7.26
N ASP A 214 7.16 -2.57 -7.54
CA ASP A 214 6.68 -2.28 -8.89
C ASP A 214 7.24 -0.96 -9.43
N ALA A 215 7.52 0.03 -8.56
CA ALA A 215 8.09 1.31 -8.96
C ALA A 215 9.56 1.20 -9.46
N PHE A 216 10.23 0.10 -9.17
CA PHE A 216 11.58 -0.21 -9.65
C PHE A 216 11.58 -1.04 -10.94
N ARG A 217 10.40 -1.40 -11.45
CA ARG A 217 10.26 -2.35 -12.54
C ARG A 217 9.96 -1.63 -13.86
N PRO A 218 10.87 -1.69 -14.83
CA PRO A 218 10.70 -0.99 -16.12
C PRO A 218 9.45 -1.41 -16.89
N ASP A 219 9.00 -2.66 -16.77
CA ASP A 219 7.78 -3.16 -17.39
C ASP A 219 6.52 -2.49 -16.83
N VAL A 220 6.46 -2.27 -15.51
CA VAL A 220 5.36 -1.57 -14.86
C VAL A 220 5.38 -0.08 -15.21
N ILE A 221 6.52 0.59 -14.98
CA ILE A 221 6.66 2.02 -15.23
C ILE A 221 6.45 2.37 -16.71
N GLY A 222 7.05 1.58 -17.63
CA GLY A 222 6.85 1.77 -19.07
C GLY A 222 5.41 1.55 -19.52
N SER A 223 4.68 0.61 -18.91
CA SER A 223 3.25 0.42 -19.17
C SER A 223 2.41 1.59 -18.69
N LEU A 224 2.67 2.13 -17.50
CA LEU A 224 1.96 3.30 -16.97
C LEU A 224 2.28 4.55 -17.81
N GLU A 225 3.54 4.76 -18.18
CA GLU A 225 3.94 5.87 -19.05
C GLU A 225 3.26 5.80 -20.42
N ALA A 226 3.23 4.63 -21.04
CA ALA A 226 2.58 4.41 -22.34
C ALA A 226 1.07 4.70 -22.30
N GLN A 227 0.43 4.51 -21.15
CA GLN A 227 -0.99 4.83 -20.92
C GLN A 227 -1.23 6.30 -20.54
N GLY A 228 -0.18 7.13 -20.45
CA GLY A 228 -0.29 8.57 -20.19
C GLY A 228 -0.35 8.93 -18.70
N CYS A 229 0.19 8.11 -17.81
CA CYS A 229 0.32 8.44 -16.39
C CYS A 229 1.04 9.79 -16.20
N THR A 230 0.47 10.66 -15.40
CA THR A 230 1.08 11.96 -15.04
C THR A 230 1.50 12.03 -13.58
N VAL A 231 0.85 11.26 -12.71
CA VAL A 231 1.14 11.17 -11.28
C VAL A 231 1.25 9.70 -10.88
N LEU A 232 2.43 9.28 -10.47
CA LEU A 232 2.67 7.96 -9.89
C LEU A 232 2.33 7.97 -8.41
N LEU A 233 1.51 7.03 -7.99
CA LEU A 233 1.25 6.73 -6.58
C LEU A 233 2.05 5.48 -6.22
N GLN A 234 2.96 5.64 -5.26
CA GLN A 234 3.88 4.58 -4.85
C GLN A 234 3.71 4.27 -3.35
N PRO A 235 2.65 3.54 -2.94
CA PRO A 235 2.52 3.05 -1.58
C PRO A 235 3.66 2.11 -1.22
N ASP A 236 4.36 2.36 -0.11
CA ASP A 236 5.50 1.57 0.33
C ASP A 236 5.41 1.11 1.79
N ALA A 237 5.99 -0.07 2.06
CA ALA A 237 6.25 -0.61 3.38
C ALA A 237 7.60 -1.36 3.36
N ASN A 238 8.68 -0.66 3.70
CA ASN A 238 10.01 -1.25 3.72
C ASN A 238 10.30 -1.88 5.08
N GLY A 239 10.41 -3.21 5.14
CA GLY A 239 10.74 -3.97 6.33
C GLY A 239 12.25 -4.09 6.63
N SER A 240 13.09 -3.31 5.94
CA SER A 240 14.53 -3.29 6.16
C SER A 240 14.98 -1.98 6.80
N PRO A 241 15.96 -1.99 7.72
CA PRO A 241 16.46 -0.77 8.36
C PRO A 241 16.99 0.23 7.32
N TRP A 242 16.62 1.50 7.46
CA TRP A 242 17.14 2.60 6.66
C TRP A 242 18.49 3.09 7.13
N THR A 243 18.75 2.96 8.42
CA THR A 243 20.05 3.25 9.00
C THR A 243 21.03 2.16 8.64
N ALA A 244 22.16 2.52 8.05
CA ALA A 244 23.30 1.63 7.94
C ALA A 244 23.54 0.98 9.31
N ARG A 245 23.58 -0.33 9.36
CA ARG A 245 23.92 -1.02 10.62
C ARG A 245 25.32 -0.57 11.01
N GLU A 246 25.44 0.22 12.06
CA GLU A 246 26.73 0.60 12.59
C GLU A 246 27.61 -0.65 12.70
N GLY A 247 28.77 -0.64 12.04
CA GLY A 247 29.77 -1.69 12.13
C GLY A 247 29.69 -2.83 11.10
N LEU A 248 28.74 -2.82 10.16
CA LEU A 248 28.78 -3.75 9.02
C LEU A 248 29.37 -3.05 7.80
N PRO A 249 30.29 -3.70 7.06
CA PRO A 249 30.77 -3.16 5.81
C PRO A 249 29.60 -3.07 4.82
N PRO A 250 29.56 -2.04 3.93
CA PRO A 250 28.57 -1.96 2.87
C PRO A 250 28.66 -3.25 2.03
N ASP A 251 27.48 -3.80 1.71
CA ASP A 251 27.40 -4.97 0.84
C ASP A 251 28.01 -4.60 -0.53
N PRO A 252 29.13 -5.20 -0.95
CA PRO A 252 29.75 -4.90 -2.21
C PRO A 252 28.90 -5.25 -3.44
N ALA A 253 27.86 -6.08 -3.27
CA ALA A 253 26.86 -6.38 -4.27
C ALA A 253 25.76 -5.31 -4.39
N ASN A 254 25.58 -4.49 -3.32
CA ASN A 254 24.64 -3.39 -3.23
C ASN A 254 25.41 -2.10 -2.92
N LEU A 255 26.02 -1.51 -3.95
CA LEU A 255 26.76 -0.23 -3.86
C LEU A 255 25.88 0.98 -3.47
N ARG A 256 24.59 0.77 -3.20
CA ARG A 256 23.64 1.79 -2.80
C ARG A 256 23.10 1.44 -1.41
N ASP A 257 23.20 2.39 -0.49
CA ASP A 257 22.44 2.31 0.75
C ASP A 257 20.95 2.16 0.42
N GLN A 258 20.24 1.27 1.10
CA GLN A 258 18.80 1.04 0.86
C GLN A 258 17.97 2.33 0.86
N PRO A 259 18.20 3.29 1.78
CA PRO A 259 17.52 4.58 1.76
C PRO A 259 17.62 5.29 0.42
N VAL A 260 18.82 5.34 -0.13
CA VAL A 260 19.08 6.00 -1.41
C VAL A 260 18.36 5.30 -2.55
N ALA A 261 18.34 3.96 -2.56
CA ALA A 261 17.65 3.20 -3.59
C ALA A 261 16.15 3.49 -3.60
N TRP A 262 15.50 3.52 -2.44
CA TRP A 262 14.06 3.81 -2.33
C TRP A 262 13.72 5.24 -2.71
N LEU A 263 14.48 6.22 -2.24
CA LEU A 263 14.34 7.62 -2.65
C LEU A 263 14.58 7.79 -4.16
N GLU A 264 15.58 7.09 -4.71
CA GLU A 264 15.90 7.17 -6.12
C GLU A 264 14.82 6.57 -7.03
N SER A 265 14.00 5.61 -6.58
CA SER A 265 12.96 5.02 -7.43
C SER A 265 11.98 6.09 -7.92
N SER A 266 11.40 6.89 -7.03
CA SER A 266 10.51 7.99 -7.38
C SER A 266 11.21 9.05 -8.23
N TRP A 267 12.45 9.41 -7.88
CA TRP A 267 13.24 10.35 -8.66
C TRP A 267 13.59 9.83 -10.06
N GLN A 268 13.97 8.56 -10.18
CA GLN A 268 14.23 7.96 -11.50
C GLN A 268 12.99 8.01 -12.38
N VAL A 269 11.83 7.67 -11.85
CA VAL A 269 10.58 7.74 -12.62
C VAL A 269 10.34 9.15 -13.14
N THR A 270 10.37 10.16 -12.26
CA THR A 270 10.09 11.56 -12.66
C THR A 270 11.18 12.18 -13.53
N SER A 271 12.42 11.70 -13.47
CA SER A 271 13.55 12.23 -14.23
C SER A 271 13.80 11.53 -15.57
N THR A 272 13.35 10.28 -15.73
CA THR A 272 13.63 9.49 -16.93
C THR A 272 12.41 9.15 -17.78
N THR A 273 11.20 9.49 -17.31
CA THR A 273 9.93 9.24 -17.99
C THR A 273 9.12 10.52 -18.16
N ARG A 274 7.97 10.43 -18.82
CA ARG A 274 7.00 11.52 -18.94
C ARG A 274 6.06 11.65 -17.72
N ILE A 275 6.19 10.75 -16.75
CA ILE A 275 5.47 10.82 -15.47
C ILE A 275 6.05 12.00 -14.68
N ARG A 276 5.23 13.02 -14.45
CA ARG A 276 5.72 14.28 -13.90
C ARG A 276 5.93 14.28 -12.40
N TYR A 277 5.10 13.54 -11.66
CA TYR A 277 5.12 13.51 -10.20
C TYR A 277 5.07 12.09 -9.68
N ALA A 278 5.73 11.85 -8.55
CA ALA A 278 5.57 10.63 -7.79
C ALA A 278 5.31 10.96 -6.32
N VAL A 279 4.31 10.30 -5.72
CA VAL A 279 3.93 10.44 -4.31
C VAL A 279 4.21 9.11 -3.62
N ASN A 280 5.22 9.10 -2.76
CA ASN A 280 5.74 7.89 -2.12
C ASN A 280 5.61 7.98 -0.59
N PRO A 281 4.49 7.56 -0.01
CA PRO A 281 4.38 7.39 1.43
C PRO A 281 5.06 6.09 1.89
N MET A 282 5.74 6.15 3.02
CA MET A 282 6.37 5.01 3.66
C MET A 282 5.86 4.84 5.10
N VAL A 283 5.60 3.60 5.51
CA VAL A 283 5.24 3.31 6.90
C VAL A 283 6.48 3.22 7.77
N VAL A 284 6.34 3.62 9.04
CA VAL A 284 7.39 3.48 10.07
C VAL A 284 6.85 2.74 11.29
N GLY A 285 7.73 2.31 12.18
CA GLY A 285 7.36 1.66 13.44
C GLY A 285 7.48 0.14 13.40
N ASN A 286 6.80 -0.54 14.32
CA ASN A 286 6.99 -1.96 14.53
C ASN A 286 5.66 -2.73 14.49
N LEU A 287 5.63 -3.77 13.67
CA LEU A 287 4.59 -4.79 13.72
C LEU A 287 5.19 -6.05 14.35
N LEU A 288 5.09 -6.17 15.67
CA LEU A 288 5.78 -7.20 16.48
C LEU A 288 7.30 -7.06 16.36
N ASP A 289 8.00 -8.07 15.80
CA ASP A 289 9.43 -8.08 15.52
C ASP A 289 9.81 -7.54 14.14
N LEU A 290 8.83 -7.21 13.32
CA LEU A 290 9.07 -6.56 12.02
C LEU A 290 9.19 -5.06 12.23
N THR A 291 10.33 -4.50 11.85
CA THR A 291 10.60 -3.06 11.91
C THR A 291 10.45 -2.46 10.53
N PHE A 292 9.70 -1.37 10.44
CA PHE A 292 9.52 -0.61 9.22
C PHE A 292 10.18 0.74 9.38
N ASP A 293 10.98 1.10 8.39
CA ASP A 293 11.75 2.31 8.35
C ASP A 293 11.67 2.91 6.95
N GLY A 294 11.58 4.22 6.85
CA GLY A 294 11.53 4.86 5.56
C GLY A 294 11.23 6.35 5.67
N GLN A 295 11.55 7.06 4.60
CA GLN A 295 11.24 8.47 4.45
C GLN A 295 10.23 8.63 3.32
N SER A 296 9.06 9.17 3.64
CA SER A 296 8.07 9.56 2.64
C SER A 296 8.57 10.75 1.84
N GLY A 297 8.19 10.83 0.57
CA GLY A 297 8.59 11.92 -0.29
C GLY A 297 7.64 12.16 -1.45
N ILE A 298 7.72 13.36 -2.01
CA ILE A 298 7.05 13.72 -3.26
C ILE A 298 8.12 14.26 -4.20
N THR A 299 8.25 13.65 -5.37
CA THR A 299 9.16 14.11 -6.43
C THR A 299 8.37 14.74 -7.57
N GLY A 300 9.00 15.67 -8.28
CA GLY A 300 8.39 16.39 -9.38
C GLY A 300 9.43 16.90 -10.39
N PRO A 301 9.01 17.69 -11.38
CA PRO A 301 9.91 18.32 -12.33
C PRO A 301 10.97 19.15 -11.60
N HIS A 302 12.20 19.14 -12.10
CA HIS A 302 13.33 19.83 -11.46
C HIS A 302 13.10 21.33 -11.24
N GLU A 303 12.42 21.97 -12.17
CA GLU A 303 12.08 23.40 -12.09
C GLU A 303 11.04 23.75 -11.01
N GLU A 304 10.30 22.76 -10.53
CA GLU A 304 9.28 22.92 -9.48
C GLU A 304 9.77 22.41 -8.11
N ALA A 305 10.95 21.75 -8.08
CA ALA A 305 11.45 21.06 -6.90
C ALA A 305 12.45 21.93 -6.12
N PRO A 306 12.12 22.38 -4.90
CA PRO A 306 13.02 23.20 -4.09
C PRO A 306 14.16 22.43 -3.43
N LEU A 307 14.07 21.09 -3.39
CA LEU A 307 15.03 20.24 -2.71
C LEU A 307 15.93 19.47 -3.69
N PRO A 308 17.11 18.98 -3.27
CA PRO A 308 17.95 18.11 -4.08
C PRO A 308 17.20 16.89 -4.63
N ARG A 309 17.64 16.34 -5.77
CA ARG A 309 17.03 15.19 -6.45
C ARG A 309 15.56 15.36 -6.83
N SER A 310 15.16 16.60 -7.14
CA SER A 310 13.80 16.91 -7.57
C SER A 310 12.72 16.60 -6.53
N TYR A 311 13.06 16.62 -5.24
CA TYR A 311 12.05 16.55 -4.18
C TYR A 311 11.29 17.86 -4.06
N VAL A 312 9.97 17.76 -4.07
CA VAL A 312 9.05 18.85 -3.73
C VAL A 312 8.91 18.93 -2.21
N MET A 313 8.88 17.77 -1.56
CA MET A 313 8.78 17.62 -0.10
C MET A 313 9.35 16.27 0.33
N THR A 314 10.02 16.25 1.50
CA THR A 314 10.49 15.05 2.19
C THR A 314 10.13 15.10 3.67
#